data_054bd6bdd925bc4df3e3ec0bc0251619
#
_entry.id   054bd6bdd925bc4df3e3ec0bc0251619
#
_cell.length_a   1.000
_cell.length_b   1.000
_cell.length_c   1.000
_cell.angle_alpha   90.00
_cell.angle_beta   90.00
_cell.angle_gamma   90.00
#
_symmetry.space_group_name_H-M   'P 1'
#
loop_
_entity.id
_entity.type
_entity.pdbx_description
1 polymer ?
#
loop_
_entity_poly.entity_id
_entity_poly.type
_entity_poly.pdbx_seq_one_letter_code
_entity_poly.pdbx_strand_id
1 'polypeptide(L)'
;AVLGIVPAVFCREKFGSMPKKKDTKGFWKNTVDFFKGLETTFRCGPFVKLCAATFLVFNGFQLGISFSLYVMIYYLFNGSNQLAGTLQGWFGMLTSAVTLVIVIPLTGWIAIRIGKKRTFFLTISLSIIGYALKWVGYNPLHPYWLLYAAPLVAFGTGSLFTLMGSMISDVCDYDELKTHQRREGVFGAIYWWMVKVGMALAGLLTGILLKVSGFDVALQEAQSEKTLLLLRIFDVGIPIVTSLVAILIIMTYTITEQKAHEIRVQLETRRGKAGS
;
A
#
# COMPACT_ATOMS: atom_id res chain seq x y z
N ALA A 1 -18.62 -6.46 15.61
CA ALA A 1 -20.07 -6.34 15.35
C ALA A 1 -20.62 -4.99 15.85
N VAL A 2 -20.29 -4.53 17.08
CA VAL A 2 -20.85 -3.28 17.66
C VAL A 2 -20.49 -2.03 16.84
N LEU A 3 -19.24 -1.91 16.37
CA LEU A 3 -18.79 -0.77 15.54
C LEU A 3 -19.49 -0.70 14.17
N GLY A 4 -20.00 -1.81 13.65
CA GLY A 4 -20.76 -1.84 12.38
C GLY A 4 -22.19 -1.31 12.50
N ILE A 5 -22.74 -1.24 13.72
CA ILE A 5 -24.09 -0.72 13.96
C ILE A 5 -24.11 0.82 13.91
N VAL A 6 -23.01 1.46 14.30
CA VAL A 6 -22.90 2.93 14.34
C VAL A 6 -23.22 3.58 12.98
N PRO A 7 -22.60 3.19 11.85
CA PRO A 7 -22.96 3.74 10.54
C PRO A 7 -24.42 3.43 10.15
N ALA A 8 -24.92 2.24 10.46
CA ALA A 8 -26.29 1.84 10.12
C ALA A 8 -27.35 2.67 10.83
N VAL A 9 -27.06 3.13 12.06
CA VAL A 9 -28.01 3.95 12.87
C VAL A 9 -27.86 5.44 12.56
N PHE A 10 -26.63 5.93 12.36
CA PHE A 10 -26.34 7.36 12.25
C PHE A 10 -26.22 7.86 10.80
N CYS A 11 -25.89 7.01 9.83
CA CYS A 11 -25.87 7.40 8.42
C CYS A 11 -27.23 7.19 7.77
N ARG A 12 -28.14 8.17 7.90
CA ARG A 12 -29.38 8.19 7.14
C ARG A 12 -29.11 8.68 5.72
N GLU A 13 -29.03 7.76 4.77
CA GLU A 13 -29.02 8.12 3.36
C GLU A 13 -30.42 8.62 2.96
N LYS A 14 -30.49 9.84 2.39
CA LYS A 14 -31.73 10.38 1.82
C LYS A 14 -31.97 9.74 0.45
N PHE A 15 -32.45 8.49 0.43
CA PHE A 15 -32.78 7.77 -0.81
C PHE A 15 -33.95 8.42 -1.62
N GLY A 16 -34.67 9.39 -1.04
CA GLY A 16 -35.87 9.98 -1.65
C GLY A 16 -35.63 11.00 -2.75
N SER A 17 -34.40 11.49 -2.98
CA SER A 17 -34.12 12.59 -3.91
C SER A 17 -33.30 12.17 -5.16
N MET A 18 -32.89 10.94 -5.27
CA MET A 18 -32.21 10.47 -6.49
C MET A 18 -33.24 9.99 -7.52
N PRO A 19 -33.22 10.51 -8.76
CA PRO A 19 -34.04 9.95 -9.82
C PRO A 19 -33.67 8.47 -9.98
N LYS A 20 -34.62 7.56 -9.73
CA LYS A 20 -34.43 6.13 -10.02
C LYS A 20 -34.14 5.99 -11.52
N LYS A 21 -32.85 5.89 -11.87
CA LYS A 21 -32.45 5.48 -13.21
C LYS A 21 -33.00 4.05 -13.37
N LYS A 22 -34.10 3.90 -14.12
CA LYS A 22 -34.59 2.58 -14.49
C LYS A 22 -33.46 1.85 -15.19
N ASP A 23 -32.90 0.84 -14.54
CA ASP A 23 -31.97 -0.11 -15.16
C ASP A 23 -32.73 -0.94 -16.19
N THR A 24 -32.89 -0.37 -17.39
CA THR A 24 -33.50 -1.05 -18.55
C THR A 24 -32.48 -1.89 -19.32
N LYS A 25 -31.22 -1.89 -18.86
CA LYS A 25 -30.16 -2.67 -19.49
C LYS A 25 -30.09 -4.06 -18.89
N GLY A 26 -30.29 -5.10 -19.70
CA GLY A 26 -30.17 -6.50 -19.29
C GLY A 26 -28.76 -6.81 -18.69
N PHE A 27 -28.69 -7.85 -17.87
CA PHE A 27 -27.47 -8.30 -17.16
C PHE A 27 -26.21 -8.32 -18.07
N TRP A 28 -26.31 -8.85 -19.30
CA TRP A 28 -25.22 -8.93 -20.24
C TRP A 28 -24.70 -7.55 -20.69
N LYS A 29 -25.59 -6.56 -20.85
CA LYS A 29 -25.20 -5.21 -21.25
C LYS A 29 -24.48 -4.48 -20.13
N ASN A 30 -24.93 -4.67 -18.89
CA ASN A 30 -24.24 -4.16 -17.71
C ASN A 30 -22.85 -4.78 -17.52
N THR A 31 -22.69 -6.08 -17.81
CA THR A 31 -21.41 -6.78 -17.78
C THR A 31 -20.45 -6.24 -18.86
N VAL A 32 -20.93 -6.02 -20.07
CA VAL A 32 -20.10 -5.43 -21.16
C VAL A 32 -19.71 -3.99 -20.83
N ASP A 33 -20.64 -3.18 -20.32
CA ASP A 33 -20.37 -1.81 -19.87
C ASP A 33 -19.35 -1.77 -18.72
N PHE A 34 -19.39 -2.76 -17.83
CA PHE A 34 -18.38 -2.94 -16.77
C PHE A 34 -16.98 -3.22 -17.35
N PHE A 35 -16.86 -4.19 -18.27
CA PHE A 35 -15.56 -4.51 -18.89
C PHE A 35 -15.01 -3.36 -19.73
N LYS A 36 -15.86 -2.63 -20.43
CA LYS A 36 -15.45 -1.38 -21.13
C LYS A 36 -14.98 -0.31 -20.16
N GLY A 37 -15.66 -0.16 -19.01
CA GLY A 37 -15.23 0.72 -17.92
C GLY A 37 -13.85 0.34 -17.39
N LEU A 38 -13.59 -0.96 -17.22
CA LEU A 38 -12.30 -1.52 -16.80
C LEU A 38 -11.20 -1.18 -17.82
N GLU A 39 -11.43 -1.45 -19.11
CA GLU A 39 -10.47 -1.13 -20.18
C GLU A 39 -10.14 0.36 -20.20
N THR A 40 -11.15 1.21 -20.12
CA THR A 40 -10.96 2.67 -20.12
C THR A 40 -10.16 3.14 -18.91
N THR A 41 -10.36 2.50 -17.74
CA THR A 41 -9.63 2.82 -16.51
C THR A 41 -8.15 2.44 -16.61
N PHE A 42 -7.83 1.31 -17.24
CA PHE A 42 -6.43 0.93 -17.53
C PHE A 42 -5.76 1.81 -18.59
N ARG A 43 -6.52 2.53 -19.42
CA ARG A 43 -5.98 3.56 -20.34
C ARG A 43 -5.64 4.87 -19.62
N CYS A 44 -6.10 5.07 -18.39
CA CYS A 44 -5.76 6.24 -17.58
C CYS A 44 -4.32 6.11 -17.04
N GLY A 45 -3.35 6.66 -17.76
CA GLY A 45 -1.92 6.54 -17.41
C GLY A 45 -1.57 6.92 -15.96
N PRO A 46 -2.08 8.04 -15.39
CA PRO A 46 -1.84 8.36 -13.99
C PRO A 46 -2.34 7.29 -13.02
N PHE A 47 -3.51 6.67 -13.29
CA PHE A 47 -4.05 5.60 -12.47
C PHE A 47 -3.16 4.35 -12.47
N VAL A 48 -2.73 3.91 -13.66
CA VAL A 48 -1.85 2.74 -13.80
C VAL A 48 -0.54 2.93 -13.03
N LYS A 49 0.03 4.14 -13.05
CA LYS A 49 1.24 4.46 -12.28
C LYS A 49 1.01 4.37 -10.78
N LEU A 50 -0.13 4.83 -10.27
CA LEU A 50 -0.49 4.69 -8.87
C LEU A 50 -0.68 3.22 -8.47
N CYS A 51 -1.41 2.46 -9.28
CA CYS A 51 -1.60 1.02 -9.05
C CYS A 51 -0.26 0.28 -9.05
N ALA A 52 0.62 0.53 -10.01
CA ALA A 52 1.93 -0.10 -10.10
C ALA A 52 2.83 0.25 -8.89
N ALA A 53 2.88 1.51 -8.49
CA ALA A 53 3.65 1.93 -7.32
C ALA A 53 3.11 1.30 -6.03
N THR A 54 1.79 1.31 -5.82
CA THR A 54 1.16 0.66 -4.67
C THR A 54 1.45 -0.83 -4.66
N PHE A 55 1.28 -1.49 -5.79
CA PHE A 55 1.54 -2.92 -5.94
C PHE A 55 2.98 -3.27 -5.54
N LEU A 56 3.97 -2.51 -6.00
CA LEU A 56 5.39 -2.75 -5.70
C LEU A 56 5.70 -2.55 -4.22
N VAL A 57 5.32 -1.39 -3.65
CA VAL A 57 5.60 -1.09 -2.24
C VAL A 57 4.89 -2.09 -1.32
N PHE A 58 3.62 -2.39 -1.62
CA PHE A 58 2.83 -3.30 -0.81
C PHE A 58 3.35 -4.74 -0.86
N ASN A 59 3.71 -5.24 -2.07
CA ASN A 59 4.31 -6.56 -2.21
C ASN A 59 5.68 -6.66 -1.54
N GLY A 60 6.52 -5.63 -1.67
CA GLY A 60 7.78 -5.57 -0.95
C GLY A 60 7.59 -5.69 0.56
N PHE A 61 6.65 -4.95 1.11
CA PHE A 61 6.28 -5.02 2.52
C PHE A 61 5.78 -6.40 2.95
N GLN A 62 4.87 -7.01 2.17
CA GLN A 62 4.33 -8.34 2.47
C GLN A 62 5.41 -9.43 2.45
N LEU A 63 6.31 -9.39 1.47
CA LEU A 63 7.45 -10.28 1.40
C LEU A 63 8.40 -10.05 2.59
N GLY A 64 8.68 -8.78 2.92
CA GLY A 64 9.49 -8.43 4.08
C GLY A 64 8.91 -8.96 5.39
N ILE A 65 7.60 -8.87 5.61
CA ILE A 65 6.97 -9.47 6.81
C ILE A 65 7.15 -10.99 6.83
N SER A 66 6.93 -11.65 5.69
CA SER A 66 7.03 -13.11 5.59
C SER A 66 8.45 -13.59 5.89
N PHE A 67 9.47 -12.99 5.28
CA PHE A 67 10.86 -13.36 5.51
C PHE A 67 11.37 -12.95 6.88
N SER A 68 10.89 -11.82 7.43
CA SER A 68 11.26 -11.35 8.77
C SER A 68 11.03 -12.42 9.84
N LEU A 69 9.89 -13.12 9.78
CA LEU A 69 9.59 -14.19 10.72
C LEU A 69 10.61 -15.35 10.63
N TYR A 70 10.96 -15.79 9.40
CA TYR A 70 11.97 -16.82 9.19
C TYR A 70 13.35 -16.40 9.70
N VAL A 71 13.75 -15.16 9.43
CA VAL A 71 15.03 -14.62 9.94
C VAL A 71 15.03 -14.58 11.47
N MET A 72 13.94 -14.16 12.10
CA MET A 72 13.83 -14.15 13.55
C MET A 72 13.92 -15.56 14.12
N ILE A 73 13.21 -16.54 13.57
CA ILE A 73 13.22 -17.93 14.07
C ILE A 73 14.61 -18.54 13.94
N TYR A 74 15.16 -18.53 12.74
CA TYR A 74 16.34 -19.36 12.44
C TYR A 74 17.67 -18.64 12.61
N TYR A 75 17.72 -17.31 12.43
CA TYR A 75 18.95 -16.53 12.56
C TYR A 75 19.10 -15.87 13.93
N LEU A 76 18.03 -15.30 14.52
CA LEU A 76 18.13 -14.60 15.81
C LEU A 76 17.96 -15.54 17.00
N PHE A 77 17.05 -16.51 16.90
CA PHE A 77 16.64 -17.32 18.07
C PHE A 77 16.88 -18.83 17.88
N ASN A 78 17.72 -19.24 16.94
CA ASN A 78 18.14 -20.65 16.72
C ASN A 78 16.95 -21.63 16.79
N GLY A 79 15.88 -21.39 16.01
CA GLY A 79 14.72 -22.25 15.90
C GLY A 79 13.59 -21.98 16.91
N SER A 80 13.74 -21.06 17.86
CA SER A 80 12.71 -20.76 18.85
C SER A 80 11.54 -19.95 18.25
N ASN A 81 10.45 -20.63 17.93
CA ASN A 81 9.21 -20.01 17.45
C ASN A 81 8.58 -19.07 18.46
N GLN A 82 8.67 -19.39 19.76
CA GLN A 82 8.07 -18.59 20.83
C GLN A 82 8.74 -17.21 20.95
N LEU A 83 10.07 -17.17 21.01
CA LEU A 83 10.83 -15.92 21.13
C LEU A 83 10.69 -15.08 19.85
N ALA A 84 10.77 -15.72 18.67
CA ALA A 84 10.58 -15.05 17.40
C ALA A 84 9.17 -14.46 17.27
N GLY A 85 8.13 -15.21 17.63
CA GLY A 85 6.74 -14.74 17.63
C GLY A 85 6.53 -13.56 18.58
N THR A 86 7.16 -13.58 19.77
CA THR A 86 7.11 -12.46 20.72
C THR A 86 7.77 -11.20 20.14
N LEU A 87 8.96 -11.33 19.55
CA LEU A 87 9.65 -10.17 18.92
C LEU A 87 8.87 -9.65 17.72
N GLN A 88 8.33 -10.54 16.87
CA GLN A 88 7.48 -10.17 15.74
C GLN A 88 6.23 -9.43 16.22
N GLY A 89 5.62 -9.87 17.31
CA GLY A 89 4.48 -9.20 17.94
C GLY A 89 4.82 -7.79 18.40
N TRP A 90 5.94 -7.61 19.11
CA TRP A 90 6.42 -6.29 19.53
C TRP A 90 6.74 -5.38 18.33
N PHE A 91 7.39 -5.92 17.31
CA PHE A 91 7.70 -5.18 16.09
C PHE A 91 6.41 -4.72 15.39
N GLY A 92 5.43 -5.60 15.23
CA GLY A 92 4.14 -5.29 14.63
C GLY A 92 3.32 -4.29 15.45
N MET A 93 3.29 -4.43 16.78
CA MET A 93 2.59 -3.51 17.67
C MET A 93 3.22 -2.10 17.62
N LEU A 94 4.55 -2.01 17.69
CA LEU A 94 5.26 -0.74 17.59
C LEU A 94 5.06 -0.07 16.24
N THR A 95 5.17 -0.83 15.13
CA THR A 95 4.91 -0.34 13.78
C THR A 95 3.49 0.19 13.66
N SER A 96 2.49 -0.53 14.18
CA SER A 96 1.07 -0.12 14.12
C SER A 96 0.81 1.12 14.98
N ALA A 97 1.36 1.19 16.19
CA ALA A 97 1.21 2.34 17.07
C ALA A 97 1.82 3.61 16.45
N VAL A 98 3.05 3.49 15.93
CA VAL A 98 3.73 4.60 15.24
C VAL A 98 2.96 5.02 13.99
N THR A 99 2.42 4.06 13.22
CA THR A 99 1.59 4.35 12.06
C THR A 99 0.38 5.19 12.43
N LEU A 100 -0.37 4.77 13.45
CA LEU A 100 -1.60 5.43 13.87
C LEU A 100 -1.34 6.83 14.45
N VAL A 101 -0.36 6.94 15.36
CA VAL A 101 -0.15 8.16 16.16
C VAL A 101 0.73 9.18 15.43
N ILE A 102 1.69 8.73 14.66
CA ILE A 102 2.71 9.60 14.04
C ILE A 102 2.56 9.64 12.52
N VAL A 103 2.60 8.48 11.85
CA VAL A 103 2.73 8.45 10.40
C VAL A 103 1.51 9.03 9.70
N ILE A 104 0.30 8.62 10.08
CA ILE A 104 -0.93 9.10 9.43
C ILE A 104 -1.10 10.62 9.59
N PRO A 105 -1.07 11.20 10.80
CA PRO A 105 -1.21 12.65 10.97
C PRO A 105 -0.07 13.42 10.29
N LEU A 106 1.16 12.97 10.47
CA LEU A 106 2.34 13.65 9.91
C LEU A 106 2.34 13.61 8.38
N THR A 107 2.01 12.46 7.78
CA THR A 107 1.89 12.33 6.32
C THR A 107 0.81 13.25 5.77
N GLY A 108 -0.34 13.33 6.42
CA GLY A 108 -1.41 14.24 6.03
C GLY A 108 -0.97 15.71 6.11
N TRP A 109 -0.33 16.09 7.22
CA TRP A 109 0.18 17.45 7.42
C TRP A 109 1.26 17.84 6.38
N ILE A 110 2.21 16.95 6.13
CA ILE A 110 3.26 17.16 5.12
C ILE A 110 2.65 17.25 3.71
N ALA A 111 1.68 16.39 3.39
CA ALA A 111 1.03 16.35 2.08
C ALA A 111 0.32 17.67 1.74
N ILE A 112 -0.29 18.33 2.74
CA ILE A 112 -0.90 19.67 2.56
C ILE A 112 0.16 20.73 2.29
N ARG A 113 1.37 20.62 2.89
CA ARG A 113 2.44 21.61 2.79
C ARG A 113 3.26 21.54 1.51
N ILE A 114 3.72 20.35 1.16
CA ILE A 114 4.66 20.13 0.05
C ILE A 114 4.07 19.35 -1.14
N GLY A 115 2.80 18.94 -1.01
CA GLY A 115 2.07 18.16 -2.00
C GLY A 115 2.29 16.63 -1.89
N LYS A 116 1.30 15.87 -2.35
CA LYS A 116 1.21 14.41 -2.18
C LYS A 116 2.38 13.65 -2.80
N LYS A 117 2.81 14.06 -4.01
CA LYS A 117 3.92 13.43 -4.74
C LYS A 117 5.25 13.53 -3.98
N ARG A 118 5.58 14.72 -3.47
CA ARG A 118 6.82 14.93 -2.70
C ARG A 118 6.78 14.21 -1.36
N THR A 119 5.61 14.19 -0.72
CA THR A 119 5.40 13.46 0.53
C THR A 119 5.62 11.97 0.34
N PHE A 120 5.12 11.39 -0.77
CA PHE A 120 5.38 10.00 -1.11
C PHE A 120 6.88 9.71 -1.20
N PHE A 121 7.65 10.54 -1.90
CA PHE A 121 9.11 10.34 -1.99
C PHE A 121 9.78 10.37 -0.61
N LEU A 122 9.43 11.35 0.23
CA LEU A 122 10.01 11.48 1.56
C LEU A 122 9.70 10.26 2.43
N THR A 123 8.43 9.85 2.49
CA THR A 123 8.00 8.75 3.37
C THR A 123 8.50 7.39 2.91
N ILE A 124 8.51 7.13 1.59
CA ILE A 124 9.08 5.88 1.07
C ILE A 124 10.60 5.85 1.23
N SER A 125 11.29 6.98 1.08
CA SER A 125 12.74 7.06 1.38
C SER A 125 13.04 6.77 2.85
N LEU A 126 12.23 7.28 3.78
CA LEU A 126 12.35 6.94 5.21
C LEU A 126 12.15 5.43 5.46
N SER A 127 11.19 4.80 4.77
CA SER A 127 11.00 3.36 4.91
C SER A 127 12.16 2.55 4.34
N ILE A 128 12.79 3.00 3.25
CA ILE A 128 14.01 2.36 2.71
C ILE A 128 15.13 2.39 3.75
N ILE A 129 15.33 3.53 4.43
CA ILE A 129 16.29 3.62 5.54
C ILE A 129 15.90 2.66 6.67
N GLY A 130 14.61 2.54 6.99
CA GLY A 130 14.09 1.59 7.97
C GLY A 130 14.44 0.14 7.62
N TYR A 131 14.26 -0.27 6.35
CA TYR A 131 14.65 -1.60 5.89
C TYR A 131 16.17 -1.80 5.95
N ALA A 132 16.97 -0.81 5.56
CA ALA A 132 18.42 -0.88 5.70
C ALA A 132 18.85 -1.01 7.17
N LEU A 133 18.19 -0.32 8.08
CA LEU A 133 18.44 -0.42 9.52
C LEU A 133 18.10 -1.81 10.09
N LYS A 134 17.09 -2.51 9.53
CA LYS A 134 16.80 -3.91 9.91
C LYS A 134 18.03 -4.81 9.71
N TRP A 135 18.83 -4.58 8.67
CA TRP A 135 20.04 -5.36 8.43
C TRP A 135 21.00 -5.32 9.61
N VAL A 136 21.20 -4.14 10.19
CA VAL A 136 22.02 -3.93 11.39
C VAL A 136 21.31 -4.45 12.65
N GLY A 137 19.97 -4.29 12.70
CA GLY A 137 19.13 -4.76 13.80
C GLY A 137 19.07 -6.28 13.93
N TYR A 138 19.38 -7.04 12.88
CA TYR A 138 19.53 -8.50 12.94
C TYR A 138 20.84 -8.91 13.63
N ASN A 139 20.91 -8.68 14.94
CA ASN A 139 22.05 -9.03 15.77
C ASN A 139 21.66 -10.12 16.79
N PRO A 140 22.20 -11.36 16.68
CA PRO A 140 21.87 -12.44 17.62
C PRO A 140 22.22 -12.16 19.08
N LEU A 141 23.20 -11.28 19.34
CA LEU A 141 23.58 -10.86 20.71
C LEU A 141 22.55 -9.89 21.30
N HIS A 142 21.90 -9.10 20.46
CA HIS A 142 20.92 -8.08 20.86
C HIS A 142 19.69 -8.10 19.94
N PRO A 143 18.84 -9.13 19.96
CA PRO A 143 17.72 -9.29 19.02
C PRO A 143 16.73 -8.13 19.02
N TYR A 144 16.56 -7.47 20.16
CA TYR A 144 15.62 -6.34 20.31
C TYR A 144 16.08 -5.05 19.63
N TRP A 145 17.32 -4.96 19.13
CA TRP A 145 17.75 -3.83 18.31
C TRP A 145 16.95 -3.70 17.02
N LEU A 146 16.35 -4.78 16.58
CA LEU A 146 15.43 -4.77 15.44
C LEU A 146 14.26 -3.79 15.63
N LEU A 147 13.81 -3.56 16.86
CA LEU A 147 12.70 -2.65 17.17
C LEU A 147 13.01 -1.19 16.79
N TYR A 148 14.27 -0.77 16.74
CA TYR A 148 14.63 0.58 16.29
C TYR A 148 14.31 0.84 14.81
N ALA A 149 14.19 -0.20 13.99
CA ALA A 149 13.79 -0.07 12.60
C ALA A 149 12.27 0.13 12.43
N ALA A 150 11.46 -0.34 13.39
CA ALA A 150 10.00 -0.35 13.28
C ALA A 150 9.38 1.03 12.98
N PRO A 151 9.78 2.14 13.65
CA PRO A 151 9.24 3.46 13.39
C PRO A 151 9.47 3.92 11.94
N LEU A 152 10.64 3.64 11.37
CA LEU A 152 10.97 4.02 10.00
C LEU A 152 10.24 3.15 8.97
N VAL A 153 10.15 1.85 9.21
CA VAL A 153 9.39 0.92 8.36
C VAL A 153 7.91 1.30 8.31
N ALA A 154 7.36 1.81 9.43
CA ALA A 154 5.97 2.27 9.52
C ALA A 154 5.63 3.35 8.48
N PHE A 155 6.58 4.21 8.10
CA PHE A 155 6.37 5.24 7.08
C PHE A 155 6.02 4.65 5.70
N GLY A 156 6.51 3.47 5.35
CA GLY A 156 6.25 2.85 4.05
C GLY A 156 4.76 2.57 3.83
N THR A 157 4.18 1.72 4.66
CA THR A 157 2.78 1.30 4.52
C THR A 157 1.79 2.34 5.02
N GLY A 158 2.08 3.01 6.13
CA GLY A 158 1.20 4.02 6.71
C GLY A 158 0.97 5.19 5.77
N SER A 159 2.04 5.72 5.16
CA SER A 159 1.92 6.80 4.18
C SER A 159 1.30 6.33 2.87
N LEU A 160 1.61 5.11 2.43
CA LEU A 160 1.04 4.55 1.21
C LEU A 160 -0.49 4.60 1.26
N PHE A 161 -1.10 4.01 2.29
CA PHE A 161 -2.56 4.00 2.42
C PHE A 161 -3.15 5.40 2.63
N THR A 162 -2.47 6.28 3.34
CA THR A 162 -2.93 7.66 3.56
C THR A 162 -2.92 8.48 2.26
N LEU A 163 -1.85 8.39 1.47
CA LEU A 163 -1.69 9.19 0.25
C LEU A 163 -2.48 8.62 -0.94
N MET A 164 -2.51 7.29 -1.09
CA MET A 164 -3.11 6.66 -2.28
C MET A 164 -4.61 6.93 -2.39
N GLY A 165 -5.35 6.90 -1.29
CA GLY A 165 -6.77 7.26 -1.30
C GLY A 165 -7.01 8.66 -1.86
N SER A 166 -6.22 9.64 -1.41
CA SER A 166 -6.31 11.01 -1.89
C SER A 166 -5.82 11.18 -3.33
N MET A 167 -4.77 10.48 -3.74
CA MET A 167 -4.26 10.54 -5.12
C MET A 167 -5.20 9.86 -6.12
N ILE A 168 -5.91 8.80 -5.70
CA ILE A 168 -6.95 8.18 -6.52
C ILE A 168 -8.11 9.14 -6.75
N SER A 169 -8.54 9.92 -5.75
CA SER A 169 -9.56 10.94 -5.92
C SER A 169 -9.14 11.98 -6.95
N ASP A 170 -7.88 12.44 -6.93
CA ASP A 170 -7.36 13.37 -7.94
C ASP A 170 -7.36 12.77 -9.35
N VAL A 171 -7.11 11.45 -9.47
CA VAL A 171 -7.21 10.74 -10.76
C VAL A 171 -8.65 10.63 -11.23
N CYS A 172 -9.61 10.41 -10.31
CA CYS A 172 -11.04 10.38 -10.65
C CYS A 172 -11.50 11.73 -11.18
N ASP A 173 -11.07 12.83 -10.54
CA ASP A 173 -11.37 14.19 -11.00
C ASP A 173 -10.75 14.48 -12.37
N TYR A 174 -9.51 14.04 -12.61
CA TYR A 174 -8.86 14.14 -13.91
C TYR A 174 -9.60 13.35 -15.01
N ASP A 175 -10.05 12.14 -14.69
CA ASP A 175 -10.83 11.31 -15.60
C ASP A 175 -12.22 11.93 -15.89
N GLU A 176 -12.90 12.44 -14.87
CA GLU A 176 -14.18 13.13 -15.01
C GLU A 176 -14.08 14.36 -15.92
N LEU A 177 -12.99 15.14 -15.77
CA LEU A 177 -12.76 16.30 -16.64
C LEU A 177 -12.65 15.91 -18.12
N LYS A 178 -12.02 14.76 -18.43
CA LYS A 178 -11.82 14.27 -19.79
C LYS A 178 -13.01 13.52 -20.37
N THR A 179 -13.65 12.67 -19.56
CA THR A 179 -14.68 11.74 -20.05
C THR A 179 -16.09 12.19 -19.76
N HIS A 180 -16.27 13.25 -18.96
CA HIS A 180 -17.56 13.73 -18.45
C HIS A 180 -18.34 12.67 -17.64
N GLN A 181 -17.67 11.64 -17.15
CA GLN A 181 -18.24 10.55 -16.36
C GLN A 181 -17.51 10.39 -15.04
N ARG A 182 -18.23 10.40 -13.93
CA ARG A 182 -17.68 10.15 -12.60
C ARG A 182 -17.68 8.65 -12.31
N ARG A 183 -16.48 8.04 -12.28
CA ARG A 183 -16.30 6.57 -12.18
C ARG A 183 -15.53 6.16 -10.94
N GLU A 184 -15.67 6.87 -9.82
CA GLU A 184 -14.96 6.61 -8.56
C GLU A 184 -15.05 5.16 -8.10
N GLY A 185 -16.25 4.55 -8.19
CA GLY A 185 -16.45 3.16 -7.78
C GLY A 185 -15.61 2.16 -8.59
N VAL A 186 -15.41 2.41 -9.89
CA VAL A 186 -14.58 1.54 -10.75
C VAL A 186 -13.11 1.68 -10.39
N PHE A 187 -12.62 2.92 -10.25
CA PHE A 187 -11.23 3.19 -9.83
C PHE A 187 -10.92 2.57 -8.47
N GLY A 188 -11.80 2.77 -7.48
CA GLY A 188 -11.64 2.19 -6.15
C GLY A 188 -11.66 0.66 -6.17
N ALA A 189 -12.58 0.04 -6.91
CA ALA A 189 -12.67 -1.42 -7.02
C ALA A 189 -11.41 -2.02 -7.63
N ILE A 190 -10.88 -1.44 -8.73
CA ILE A 190 -9.66 -1.92 -9.38
C ILE A 190 -8.46 -1.76 -8.46
N TYR A 191 -8.34 -0.62 -7.77
CA TYR A 191 -7.24 -0.38 -6.84
C TYR A 191 -7.20 -1.46 -5.73
N TRP A 192 -8.31 -1.71 -5.06
CA TRP A 192 -8.36 -2.74 -4.01
C TRP A 192 -8.20 -4.16 -4.53
N TRP A 193 -8.64 -4.42 -5.77
CA TRP A 193 -8.39 -5.68 -6.43
C TRP A 193 -6.89 -5.90 -6.69
N MET A 194 -6.18 -4.87 -7.17
CA MET A 194 -4.73 -4.91 -7.35
C MET A 194 -3.98 -5.17 -6.05
N VAL A 195 -4.40 -4.57 -4.92
CA VAL A 195 -3.83 -4.86 -3.60
C VAL A 195 -4.01 -6.34 -3.22
N LYS A 196 -5.20 -6.90 -3.44
CA LYS A 196 -5.48 -8.33 -3.14
C LYS A 196 -4.68 -9.28 -4.03
N VAL A 197 -4.57 -8.99 -5.31
CA VAL A 197 -3.71 -9.75 -6.23
C VAL A 197 -2.25 -9.68 -5.76
N GLY A 198 -1.80 -8.52 -5.31
CA GLY A 198 -0.49 -8.35 -4.70
C GLY A 198 -0.27 -9.26 -3.50
N MET A 199 -1.24 -9.35 -2.59
CA MET A 199 -1.14 -10.27 -1.43
C MET A 199 -1.00 -11.72 -1.85
N ALA A 200 -1.79 -12.17 -2.83
CA ALA A 200 -1.71 -13.53 -3.35
C ALA A 200 -0.35 -13.82 -4.00
N LEU A 201 0.16 -12.87 -4.80
CA LEU A 201 1.47 -12.99 -5.43
C LEU A 201 2.61 -12.97 -4.40
N ALA A 202 2.53 -12.16 -3.36
CA ALA A 202 3.52 -12.15 -2.29
C ALA A 202 3.58 -13.51 -1.59
N GLY A 203 2.44 -14.16 -1.32
CA GLY A 203 2.40 -15.52 -0.76
C GLY A 203 3.05 -16.56 -1.69
N LEU A 204 2.73 -16.52 -2.97
CA LEU A 204 3.33 -17.41 -3.97
C LEU A 204 4.85 -17.19 -4.07
N LEU A 205 5.29 -15.92 -4.18
CA LEU A 205 6.70 -15.57 -4.27
C LEU A 205 7.47 -15.97 -3.00
N THR A 206 6.87 -15.86 -1.82
CA THR A 206 7.48 -16.31 -0.57
C THR A 206 7.84 -17.82 -0.67
N GLY A 207 6.91 -18.67 -1.12
CA GLY A 207 7.18 -20.10 -1.27
C GLY A 207 8.28 -20.39 -2.29
N ILE A 208 8.27 -19.71 -3.45
CA ILE A 208 9.30 -19.87 -4.48
C ILE A 208 10.66 -19.43 -3.95
N LEU A 209 10.75 -18.27 -3.32
CA LEU A 209 12.01 -17.73 -2.81
C LEU A 209 12.57 -18.53 -1.64
N LEU A 210 11.72 -19.11 -0.77
CA LEU A 210 12.15 -20.06 0.25
C LEU A 210 12.82 -21.28 -0.39
N LYS A 211 12.21 -21.85 -1.43
CA LYS A 211 12.81 -22.98 -2.17
C LYS A 211 14.14 -22.59 -2.82
N VAL A 212 14.21 -21.42 -3.44
CA VAL A 212 15.45 -20.90 -4.09
C VAL A 212 16.54 -20.63 -3.06
N SER A 213 16.20 -20.21 -1.83
CA SER A 213 17.18 -20.01 -0.76
C SER A 213 17.82 -21.32 -0.25
N GLY A 214 17.25 -22.47 -0.62
CA GLY A 214 17.65 -23.78 -0.09
C GLY A 214 17.13 -24.03 1.33
N PHE A 215 16.07 -23.32 1.72
CA PHE A 215 15.43 -23.54 3.02
C PHE A 215 14.77 -24.92 3.06
N ASP A 216 15.13 -25.73 4.07
CA ASP A 216 14.55 -27.05 4.29
C ASP A 216 13.98 -27.15 5.71
N VAL A 217 12.67 -27.40 5.79
CA VAL A 217 11.96 -27.54 7.06
C VAL A 217 12.52 -28.69 7.91
N ALA A 218 13.02 -29.75 7.27
CA ALA A 218 13.56 -30.92 7.97
C ALA A 218 14.86 -30.63 8.73
N LEU A 219 15.64 -29.63 8.29
CA LEU A 219 16.88 -29.22 8.92
C LEU A 219 16.68 -28.40 10.19
N GLN A 220 15.46 -27.93 10.46
CA GLN A 220 15.12 -27.11 11.63
C GLN A 220 16.18 -26.01 11.90
N GLU A 221 16.92 -26.13 13.00
CA GLU A 221 17.96 -25.18 13.43
C GLU A 221 19.25 -25.27 12.59
N ALA A 222 19.49 -26.38 11.90
CA ALA A 222 20.70 -26.66 11.13
C ALA A 222 20.68 -26.10 9.70
N GLN A 223 20.01 -24.94 9.48
CA GLN A 223 20.00 -24.28 8.19
C GLN A 223 21.39 -23.81 7.79
N SER A 224 21.71 -23.87 6.49
CA SER A 224 23.02 -23.40 6.03
C SER A 224 23.18 -21.89 6.20
N GLU A 225 24.39 -21.40 6.47
CA GLU A 225 24.69 -19.98 6.56
C GLU A 225 24.28 -19.23 5.29
N LYS A 226 24.43 -19.84 4.11
CA LYS A 226 23.99 -19.31 2.83
C LYS A 226 22.47 -19.10 2.80
N THR A 227 21.70 -20.06 3.29
CA THR A 227 20.24 -19.95 3.38
C THR A 227 19.83 -18.79 4.29
N LEU A 228 20.42 -18.70 5.47
CA LEU A 228 20.15 -17.61 6.43
C LEU A 228 20.52 -16.23 5.85
N LEU A 229 21.64 -16.15 5.14
CA LEU A 229 22.03 -14.93 4.43
C LEU A 229 21.01 -14.53 3.35
N LEU A 230 20.57 -15.49 2.52
CA LEU A 230 19.57 -15.22 1.48
C LEU A 230 18.23 -14.79 2.06
N LEU A 231 17.76 -15.40 3.15
CA LEU A 231 16.54 -14.98 3.83
C LEU A 231 16.63 -13.52 4.30
N ARG A 232 17.78 -13.11 4.86
CA ARG A 232 18.02 -11.71 5.28
C ARG A 232 18.07 -10.77 4.09
N ILE A 233 18.71 -11.19 2.99
CA ILE A 233 18.74 -10.40 1.74
C ILE A 233 17.31 -10.23 1.18
N PHE A 234 16.48 -11.26 1.21
CA PHE A 234 15.10 -11.16 0.74
C PHE A 234 14.24 -10.27 1.63
N ASP A 235 14.40 -10.37 2.96
CA ASP A 235 13.66 -9.54 3.91
C ASP A 235 13.96 -8.04 3.77
N VAL A 236 15.23 -7.69 3.55
CA VAL A 236 15.68 -6.29 3.49
C VAL A 236 15.74 -5.79 2.05
N GLY A 237 16.29 -6.58 1.14
CA GLY A 237 16.59 -6.16 -0.23
C GLY A 237 15.33 -6.01 -1.09
N ILE A 238 14.37 -6.95 -0.99
CA ILE A 238 13.16 -6.88 -1.82
C ILE A 238 12.35 -5.61 -1.53
N PRO A 239 12.02 -5.27 -0.25
CA PRO A 239 11.33 -4.02 0.03
C PRO A 239 12.07 -2.76 -0.43
N ILE A 240 13.40 -2.75 -0.32
CA ILE A 240 14.22 -1.63 -0.80
C ILE A 240 14.11 -1.49 -2.33
N VAL A 241 14.33 -2.58 -3.08
CA VAL A 241 14.29 -2.55 -4.54
C VAL A 241 12.89 -2.17 -5.05
N THR A 242 11.84 -2.78 -4.52
CA THR A 242 10.45 -2.47 -4.92
C THR A 242 10.08 -1.03 -4.59
N SER A 243 10.53 -0.50 -3.46
CA SER A 243 10.33 0.90 -3.06
C SER A 243 11.07 1.87 -3.98
N LEU A 244 12.31 1.57 -4.37
CA LEU A 244 13.07 2.37 -5.33
C LEU A 244 12.38 2.40 -6.71
N VAL A 245 11.93 1.25 -7.20
CA VAL A 245 11.19 1.18 -8.47
C VAL A 245 9.87 1.95 -8.38
N ALA A 246 9.15 1.88 -7.25
CA ALA A 246 7.94 2.65 -7.04
C ALA A 246 8.20 4.17 -7.05
N ILE A 247 9.30 4.63 -6.44
CA ILE A 247 9.74 6.03 -6.52
C ILE A 247 9.95 6.44 -7.99
N LEU A 248 10.66 5.63 -8.79
CA LEU A 248 10.90 5.91 -10.20
C LEU A 248 9.59 6.01 -11.00
N ILE A 249 8.63 5.13 -10.73
CA ILE A 249 7.29 5.19 -11.35
C ILE A 249 6.58 6.49 -10.99
N ILE A 250 6.55 6.85 -9.69
CA ILE A 250 5.88 8.08 -9.23
C ILE A 250 6.61 9.34 -9.69
N MET A 251 7.92 9.29 -9.98
CA MET A 251 8.60 10.41 -10.65
C MET A 251 7.95 10.78 -11.98
N THR A 252 7.45 9.79 -12.71
CA THR A 252 6.74 10.00 -13.99
C THR A 252 5.25 10.33 -13.83
N TYR A 253 4.72 10.38 -12.58
CA TYR A 253 3.34 10.74 -12.30
C TYR A 253 3.06 12.22 -12.60
N THR A 254 2.02 12.49 -13.38
CA THR A 254 1.79 13.80 -14.02
C THR A 254 0.84 14.72 -13.26
N ILE A 255 0.05 14.21 -12.32
CA ILE A 255 -0.90 15.03 -11.57
C ILE A 255 -0.16 15.57 -10.32
N THR A 256 0.34 16.79 -10.45
CA THR A 256 0.90 17.56 -9.32
C THR A 256 -0.22 18.20 -8.51
N GLU A 257 0.07 18.69 -7.31
CA GLU A 257 -0.93 19.37 -6.46
C GLU A 257 -1.56 20.58 -7.15
N GLN A 258 -0.74 21.38 -7.85
CA GLN A 258 -1.22 22.51 -8.63
C GLN A 258 -2.19 22.06 -9.73
N LYS A 259 -1.85 21.01 -10.47
CA LYS A 259 -2.71 20.46 -11.52
C LYS A 259 -4.00 19.85 -10.96
N ALA A 260 -3.95 19.20 -9.80
CA ALA A 260 -5.14 18.70 -9.13
C ALA A 260 -6.06 19.85 -8.70
N HIS A 261 -5.50 20.96 -8.21
CA HIS A 261 -6.28 22.15 -7.87
C HIS A 261 -6.94 22.77 -9.11
N GLU A 262 -6.19 22.96 -10.20
CA GLU A 262 -6.73 23.46 -11.48
C GLU A 262 -7.90 22.61 -11.99
N ILE A 263 -7.77 21.27 -11.93
CA ILE A 263 -8.82 20.33 -12.32
C ILE A 263 -10.08 20.54 -11.48
N ARG A 264 -9.93 20.68 -10.15
CA ARG A 264 -11.08 20.92 -9.26
C ARG A 264 -11.80 22.20 -9.58
N VAL A 265 -11.06 23.30 -9.74
CA VAL A 265 -11.64 24.61 -10.12
C VAL A 265 -12.43 24.50 -11.42
N GLN A 266 -11.89 23.84 -12.44
CA GLN A 266 -12.60 23.62 -13.72
C GLN A 266 -13.87 22.77 -13.55
N LEU A 267 -13.84 21.72 -12.72
CA LEU A 267 -15.01 20.91 -12.45
C LEU A 267 -16.08 21.67 -11.65
N GLU A 268 -15.69 22.49 -10.67
CA GLU A 268 -16.60 23.34 -9.88
C GLU A 268 -17.25 24.41 -10.75
N THR A 269 -16.49 25.08 -11.61
CA THR A 269 -17.03 26.03 -12.60
C THR A 269 -18.05 25.35 -13.52
N ARG A 270 -17.74 24.15 -14.02
CA ARG A 270 -18.66 23.39 -14.87
C ARG A 270 -19.95 22.96 -14.15
N ARG A 271 -19.87 22.68 -12.84
CA ARG A 271 -21.02 22.33 -12.01
C ARG A 271 -21.84 23.51 -11.53
N GLY A 272 -21.47 24.76 -11.92
CA GLY A 272 -22.14 26.00 -11.49
C GLY A 272 -21.92 26.33 -10.01
N LYS A 273 -20.90 25.79 -9.35
CA LYS A 273 -20.60 26.03 -7.93
C LYS A 273 -19.43 27.01 -7.71
N ALA A 274 -18.80 27.51 -8.79
CA ALA A 274 -17.73 28.48 -8.67
C ALA A 274 -18.34 29.88 -8.43
N GLY A 275 -18.49 30.24 -7.16
CA GLY A 275 -18.97 31.59 -6.80
C GLY A 275 -19.79 31.68 -5.53
N SER A 276 -19.86 30.66 -4.70
CA SER A 276 -20.50 30.72 -3.37
C SER A 276 -19.49 30.64 -2.24
#